data_a77e53c034bef222cb726381908772e7
#
_entry.id   a77e53c034bef222cb726381908772e7
#
_cell.length_a   1.000
_cell.length_b   1.000
_cell.length_c   1.000
_cell.angle_alpha   90.00
_cell.angle_beta   90.00
_cell.angle_gamma   90.00
#
_symmetry.space_group_name_H-M   'P 1'
#
loop_
_entity.id
_entity.type
_entity.pdbx_description
1 polymer ?
#
loop_
_entity_poly.entity_id
_entity_poly.type
_entity_poly.pdbx_seq_one_letter_code
_entity_poly.pdbx_strand_id
1 'polypeptide(L)'
;MSNAMPLDLENRLQADDHTSLRLWLRLLSTSIRIEDTIRQRLREGFGITLPRFDLMAQLEREPEGLTMGELSRRMMVTGGNVTTIVDQLTKEDLVQRVTLPEDRRSYRVTMTPVGRAAFAGMARAHEQWVKDLMAGLDEHQQHQLHHLLGVLKHGLVTPISTQGQTHDPD
;
A
#
# COMPACT_ATOMS: atom_id res chain seq x y z
N MET A 1 25.88 -1.97 16.89
CA MET A 1 25.87 -2.26 15.45
C MET A 1 25.27 -1.05 14.75
N SER A 2 26.11 -0.34 14.00
CA SER A 2 25.79 0.95 13.37
C SER A 2 24.70 0.73 12.30
N ASN A 3 23.53 1.29 12.54
CA ASN A 3 22.45 1.38 11.54
C ASN A 3 22.86 2.49 10.59
N ALA A 4 23.59 2.13 9.53
CA ALA A 4 23.93 3.07 8.47
C ALA A 4 22.60 3.56 7.86
N MET A 5 22.28 4.85 8.05
CA MET A 5 21.20 5.52 7.32
C MET A 5 21.35 5.21 5.84
N PRO A 6 20.27 4.79 5.16
CA PRO A 6 20.33 4.59 3.72
C PRO A 6 20.84 5.89 3.09
N LEU A 7 21.89 5.76 2.29
CA LEU A 7 22.53 6.84 1.56
C LEU A 7 21.45 7.66 0.86
N ASP A 8 21.41 8.95 1.16
CA ASP A 8 20.53 9.92 0.51
C ASP A 8 20.96 10.04 -0.95
N LEU A 9 20.33 9.23 -1.80
CA LEU A 9 20.62 9.17 -3.24
C LEU A 9 20.37 10.51 -3.94
N GLU A 10 19.55 11.37 -3.33
CA GLU A 10 19.23 12.70 -3.85
C GLU A 10 20.46 13.63 -3.82
N ASN A 11 21.30 13.55 -2.78
CA ASN A 11 22.49 14.40 -2.62
C ASN A 11 23.64 14.02 -3.55
N ARG A 12 23.55 12.92 -4.28
CA ARG A 12 24.58 12.51 -5.27
C ARG A 12 24.41 13.14 -6.65
N LEU A 13 23.26 13.74 -6.94
CA LEU A 13 22.98 14.38 -8.22
C LEU A 13 23.48 15.82 -8.17
N GLN A 14 24.57 16.10 -8.89
CA GLN A 14 25.05 17.49 -9.11
C GLN A 14 24.05 18.26 -9.99
N ALA A 15 24.09 19.58 -9.86
CA ALA A 15 23.09 20.55 -10.30
C ALA A 15 22.99 20.71 -11.81
N ASP A 16 22.47 19.73 -12.54
CA ASP A 16 21.98 19.93 -13.91
C ASP A 16 20.66 19.16 -14.08
N ASP A 17 19.60 19.93 -14.31
CA ASP A 17 18.27 19.58 -14.86
C ASP A 17 17.62 18.22 -14.53
N HIS A 18 17.91 17.67 -13.34
CA HIS A 18 17.38 16.39 -12.87
C HIS A 18 16.23 16.55 -11.88
N THR A 19 15.45 17.63 -11.95
CA THR A 19 14.36 17.93 -10.99
C THR A 19 13.39 16.76 -10.86
N SER A 20 12.97 16.16 -11.97
CA SER A 20 12.05 15.01 -11.95
C SER A 20 12.67 13.78 -11.29
N LEU A 21 13.96 13.52 -11.54
CA LEU A 21 14.66 12.40 -10.91
C LEU A 21 14.84 12.61 -9.40
N ARG A 22 15.19 13.83 -8.98
CA ARG A 22 15.30 14.18 -7.56
C ARG A 22 13.96 14.07 -6.85
N LEU A 23 12.89 14.55 -7.48
CA LEU A 23 11.52 14.40 -6.96
C LEU A 23 11.14 12.93 -6.81
N TRP A 24 11.41 12.12 -7.84
CA TRP A 24 11.18 10.66 -7.79
C TRP A 24 11.94 10.00 -6.64
N LEU A 25 13.23 10.27 -6.48
CA LEU A 25 14.05 9.67 -5.41
C LEU A 25 13.56 10.10 -4.02
N ARG A 26 13.13 11.37 -3.87
CA ARG A 26 12.56 11.87 -2.62
C ARG A 26 11.24 11.18 -2.29
N LEU A 27 10.35 11.06 -3.26
CA LEU A 27 9.08 10.36 -3.12
C LEU A 27 9.30 8.89 -2.72
N LEU A 28 10.19 8.20 -3.43
CA LEU A 28 10.53 6.80 -3.18
C LEU A 28 11.12 6.61 -1.78
N SER A 29 12.14 7.38 -1.41
CA SER A 29 12.79 7.25 -0.10
C SER A 29 11.84 7.58 1.05
N THR A 30 10.97 8.58 0.89
CA THR A 30 9.96 8.93 1.88
C THR A 30 8.94 7.83 2.04
N SER A 31 8.43 7.27 0.93
CA SER A 31 7.46 6.17 0.96
C SER A 31 8.02 4.93 1.65
N ILE A 32 9.27 4.55 1.33
CA ILE A 32 9.95 3.42 1.98
C ILE A 32 10.07 3.65 3.49
N ARG A 33 10.48 4.84 3.94
CA ARG A 33 10.62 5.15 5.37
C ARG A 33 9.28 5.08 6.12
N ILE A 34 8.22 5.60 5.52
CA ILE A 34 6.86 5.53 6.08
C ILE A 34 6.44 4.06 6.21
N GLU A 35 6.60 3.29 5.12
CA GLU A 35 6.23 1.87 5.09
C GLU A 35 7.02 1.05 6.13
N ASP A 36 8.32 1.25 6.24
CA ASP A 36 9.16 0.55 7.22
C ASP A 36 8.75 0.86 8.65
N THR A 37 8.43 2.13 8.94
CA THR A 37 7.94 2.53 10.27
C THR A 37 6.61 1.86 10.60
N ILE A 38 5.66 1.85 9.67
CA ILE A 38 4.36 1.19 9.85
C ILE A 38 4.55 -0.32 10.03
N ARG A 39 5.39 -0.95 9.21
CA ARG A 39 5.73 -2.38 9.28
C ARG A 39 6.29 -2.76 10.65
N GLN A 40 7.21 -1.95 11.16
CA GLN A 40 7.80 -2.16 12.48
C GLN A 40 6.74 -2.04 13.58
N ARG A 41 5.95 -0.96 13.59
CA ARG A 41 4.90 -0.72 14.60
C ARG A 41 3.81 -1.79 14.60
N LEU A 42 3.39 -2.29 13.43
CA LEU A 42 2.44 -3.40 13.33
C LEU A 42 3.01 -4.68 13.95
N ARG A 43 4.29 -4.97 13.69
CA ARG A 43 4.95 -6.16 14.26
C ARG A 43 5.11 -6.06 15.77
N GLU A 44 5.56 -4.92 16.28
CA GLU A 44 5.80 -4.69 17.70
C GLU A 44 4.51 -4.59 18.52
N GLY A 45 3.50 -3.88 17.99
CA GLY A 45 2.26 -3.61 18.71
C GLY A 45 1.21 -4.72 18.60
N PHE A 46 1.20 -5.47 17.48
CA PHE A 46 0.14 -6.43 17.18
C PHE A 46 0.64 -7.79 16.68
N GLY A 47 1.94 -7.99 16.53
CA GLY A 47 2.50 -9.25 16.03
C GLY A 47 2.10 -9.59 14.59
N ILE A 48 1.62 -8.59 13.81
CA ILE A 48 1.12 -8.80 12.45
C ILE A 48 2.07 -8.16 11.42
N THR A 49 2.15 -8.76 10.24
CA THR A 49 2.91 -8.18 9.13
C THR A 49 2.05 -7.20 8.33
N LEU A 50 2.68 -6.22 7.68
CA LEU A 50 1.98 -5.23 6.85
C LEU A 50 1.10 -5.89 5.76
N PRO A 51 1.55 -6.90 4.97
CA PRO A 51 0.67 -7.54 4.00
C PRO A 51 -0.57 -8.21 4.60
N ARG A 52 -0.49 -8.73 5.83
CA ARG A 52 -1.64 -9.30 6.55
C ARG A 52 -2.61 -8.21 6.98
N PHE A 53 -2.10 -7.10 7.50
CA PHE A 53 -2.91 -5.92 7.83
C PHE A 53 -3.59 -5.35 6.58
N ASP A 54 -2.87 -5.22 5.47
CA ASP A 54 -3.42 -4.72 4.20
C ASP A 54 -4.54 -5.60 3.66
N LEU A 55 -4.40 -6.92 3.75
CA LEU A 55 -5.47 -7.84 3.35
C LEU A 55 -6.73 -7.62 4.20
N MET A 56 -6.59 -7.51 5.52
CA MET A 56 -7.71 -7.23 6.41
C MET A 56 -8.33 -5.86 6.11
N ALA A 57 -7.53 -4.84 5.76
CA ALA A 57 -8.02 -3.53 5.35
C ALA A 57 -8.84 -3.56 4.05
N GLN A 58 -8.52 -4.47 3.11
CA GLN A 58 -9.34 -4.68 1.93
C GLN A 58 -10.69 -5.32 2.29
N LEU A 59 -10.68 -6.30 3.19
CA LEU A 59 -11.90 -7.00 3.63
C LEU A 59 -12.83 -6.13 4.49
N GLU A 60 -12.29 -5.17 5.24
CA GLU A 60 -13.09 -4.22 6.03
C GLU A 60 -14.07 -3.43 5.17
N ARG A 61 -13.64 -3.07 3.95
CA ARG A 61 -14.44 -2.29 3.00
C ARG A 61 -15.45 -3.12 2.23
N GLU A 62 -15.39 -4.44 2.35
CA GLU A 62 -16.19 -5.39 1.58
C GLU A 62 -16.77 -6.46 2.53
N PRO A 63 -17.87 -6.15 3.23
CA PRO A 63 -18.47 -7.08 4.19
C PRO A 63 -18.85 -8.43 3.60
N GLU A 64 -19.25 -8.45 2.32
CA GLU A 64 -19.58 -9.67 1.56
C GLU A 64 -18.33 -10.47 1.15
N GLY A 65 -17.14 -9.97 1.46
CA GLY A 65 -15.87 -10.59 1.16
C GLY A 65 -15.39 -10.41 -0.28
N LEU A 66 -14.17 -10.85 -0.50
CA LEU A 66 -13.46 -10.77 -1.77
C LEU A 66 -12.99 -12.14 -2.22
N THR A 67 -13.01 -12.39 -3.52
CA THR A 67 -12.37 -13.56 -4.12
C THR A 67 -10.84 -13.41 -4.08
N MET A 68 -10.12 -14.53 -4.22
CA MET A 68 -8.66 -14.52 -4.27
C MET A 68 -8.11 -13.66 -5.41
N GLY A 69 -8.78 -13.66 -6.57
CA GLY A 69 -8.40 -12.82 -7.70
C GLY A 69 -8.60 -11.33 -7.45
N GLU A 70 -9.69 -10.95 -6.76
CA GLU A 70 -9.94 -9.57 -6.34
C GLU A 70 -8.90 -9.09 -5.34
N LEU A 71 -8.58 -9.91 -4.33
CA LEU A 71 -7.54 -9.61 -3.35
C LEU A 71 -6.17 -9.42 -4.03
N SER A 72 -5.78 -10.32 -4.93
CA SER A 72 -4.51 -10.24 -5.67
C SER A 72 -4.40 -8.93 -6.47
N ARG A 73 -5.45 -8.55 -7.16
CA ARG A 73 -5.47 -7.29 -7.93
C ARG A 73 -5.41 -6.04 -7.04
N ARG A 74 -6.18 -6.01 -5.94
CA ARG A 74 -6.23 -4.86 -5.02
C ARG A 74 -4.93 -4.67 -4.26
N MET A 75 -4.30 -5.75 -3.86
CA MET A 75 -3.03 -5.73 -3.11
C MET A 75 -1.81 -5.60 -4.02
N MET A 76 -1.97 -5.68 -5.34
CA MET A 76 -0.87 -5.65 -6.33
C MET A 76 0.21 -6.72 -6.07
N VAL A 77 -0.19 -7.90 -5.58
CA VAL A 77 0.69 -9.02 -5.28
C VAL A 77 0.29 -10.28 -6.05
N THR A 78 1.20 -11.23 -6.16
CA THR A 78 0.93 -12.50 -6.84
C THR A 78 -0.11 -13.33 -6.08
N GLY A 79 -0.89 -14.14 -6.80
CA GLY A 79 -1.90 -15.02 -6.21
C GLY A 79 -1.33 -15.98 -5.16
N GLY A 80 -0.10 -16.48 -5.33
CA GLY A 80 0.58 -17.33 -4.36
C GLY A 80 0.83 -16.62 -3.03
N ASN A 81 1.21 -15.36 -3.05
CA ASN A 81 1.39 -14.55 -1.83
C ASN A 81 0.07 -14.35 -1.11
N VAL A 82 -1.03 -14.05 -1.83
CA VAL A 82 -2.36 -13.89 -1.23
C VAL A 82 -2.81 -15.19 -0.55
N THR A 83 -2.60 -16.35 -1.20
CA THR A 83 -2.95 -17.65 -0.63
C THR A 83 -2.26 -17.87 0.71
N THR A 84 -0.96 -17.62 0.77
CA THR A 84 -0.17 -17.76 2.01
C THR A 84 -0.69 -16.84 3.11
N ILE A 85 -1.02 -15.58 2.79
CA ILE A 85 -1.55 -14.61 3.75
C ILE A 85 -2.92 -15.06 4.28
N VAL A 86 -3.83 -15.48 3.38
CA VAL A 86 -5.16 -15.97 3.75
C VAL A 86 -5.07 -17.22 4.63
N ASP A 87 -4.16 -18.16 4.30
CA ASP A 87 -3.96 -19.37 5.10
C ASP A 87 -3.49 -19.05 6.52
N GLN A 88 -2.57 -18.11 6.67
CA GLN A 88 -2.10 -17.66 7.99
C GLN A 88 -3.23 -17.01 8.80
N LEU A 89 -3.96 -16.08 8.20
CA LEU A 89 -5.07 -15.39 8.86
C LEU A 89 -6.22 -16.34 9.20
N THR A 90 -6.47 -17.37 8.38
CA THR A 90 -7.48 -18.40 8.65
C THR A 90 -7.08 -19.27 9.84
N LYS A 91 -5.81 -19.65 9.97
CA LYS A 91 -5.29 -20.40 11.12
C LYS A 91 -5.44 -19.65 12.44
N GLU A 92 -5.42 -18.32 12.39
CA GLU A 92 -5.59 -17.44 13.55
C GLU A 92 -7.05 -17.02 13.78
N ASP A 93 -8.00 -17.59 13.03
CA ASP A 93 -9.44 -17.25 13.09
C ASP A 93 -9.74 -15.76 12.82
N LEU A 94 -8.90 -15.08 12.07
CA LEU A 94 -9.10 -13.68 11.71
C LEU A 94 -9.91 -13.52 10.42
N VAL A 95 -9.78 -14.48 9.50
CA VAL A 95 -10.58 -14.56 8.27
C VAL A 95 -11.10 -15.98 8.07
N GLN A 96 -12.13 -16.09 7.23
CA GLN A 96 -12.73 -17.37 6.84
C GLN A 96 -13.00 -17.40 5.34
N ARG A 97 -13.06 -18.61 4.79
CA ARG A 97 -13.47 -18.85 3.41
C ARG A 97 -14.95 -19.26 3.39
N VAL A 98 -15.75 -18.53 2.65
CA VAL A 98 -17.18 -18.77 2.47
C VAL A 98 -17.41 -19.23 1.04
N THR A 99 -17.89 -20.47 0.88
CA THR A 99 -18.20 -21.03 -0.45
C THR A 99 -19.38 -20.29 -1.07
N LEU A 100 -19.29 -19.99 -2.35
CA LEU A 100 -20.40 -19.38 -3.06
C LEU A 100 -21.48 -20.41 -3.36
N PRO A 101 -22.77 -20.10 -3.13
CA PRO A 101 -23.89 -21.02 -3.37
C PRO A 101 -23.97 -21.50 -4.82
N GLU A 102 -23.62 -20.63 -5.76
CA GLU A 102 -23.72 -20.85 -7.21
C GLU A 102 -22.52 -21.60 -7.80
N ASP A 103 -21.37 -21.58 -7.11
CA ASP A 103 -20.16 -22.27 -7.56
C ASP A 103 -19.36 -22.80 -6.35
N ARG A 104 -19.52 -24.09 -6.09
CA ARG A 104 -18.83 -24.77 -4.98
C ARG A 104 -17.30 -24.82 -5.11
N ARG A 105 -16.74 -24.46 -6.26
CA ARG A 105 -15.30 -24.37 -6.48
C ARG A 105 -14.75 -22.97 -6.18
N SER A 106 -15.63 -22.00 -6.08
CA SER A 106 -15.29 -20.61 -5.77
C SER A 106 -15.66 -20.28 -4.34
N TYR A 107 -14.82 -19.50 -3.69
CA TYR A 107 -15.07 -18.98 -2.35
C TYR A 107 -14.66 -17.50 -2.27
N ARG A 108 -15.30 -16.82 -1.32
CA ARG A 108 -14.90 -15.49 -0.88
C ARG A 108 -14.19 -15.57 0.46
N VAL A 109 -13.26 -14.66 0.69
CA VAL A 109 -12.62 -14.46 1.99
C VAL A 109 -13.35 -13.32 2.68
N THR A 110 -13.78 -13.57 3.92
CA THR A 110 -14.44 -12.57 4.77
C THR A 110 -13.71 -12.49 6.11
N MET A 111 -13.81 -11.34 6.80
CA MET A 111 -13.34 -11.29 8.20
C MET A 111 -14.32 -12.00 9.12
N THR A 112 -13.79 -12.73 10.10
CA THR A 112 -14.58 -13.25 11.22
C THR A 112 -14.96 -12.11 12.19
N PRO A 113 -15.90 -12.32 13.13
CA PRO A 113 -16.14 -11.36 14.21
C PRO A 113 -14.88 -11.04 15.03
N VAL A 114 -14.06 -12.06 15.30
CA VAL A 114 -12.74 -11.91 15.98
C VAL A 114 -11.80 -11.05 15.14
N GLY A 115 -11.71 -11.35 13.85
CA GLY A 115 -10.90 -10.58 12.90
C GLY A 115 -11.30 -9.11 12.83
N ARG A 116 -12.61 -8.82 12.77
CA ARG A 116 -13.12 -7.44 12.79
C ARG A 116 -12.76 -6.70 14.07
N ALA A 117 -12.92 -7.35 15.23
CA ALA A 117 -12.54 -6.73 16.50
C ALA A 117 -11.05 -6.45 16.59
N ALA A 118 -10.19 -7.39 16.16
CA ALA A 118 -8.75 -7.22 16.11
C ALA A 118 -8.34 -6.11 15.15
N PHE A 119 -8.91 -6.10 13.94
CA PHE A 119 -8.62 -5.09 12.92
C PHE A 119 -9.00 -3.68 13.38
N ALA A 120 -10.14 -3.50 14.03
CA ALA A 120 -10.55 -2.20 14.55
C ALA A 120 -9.53 -1.57 15.51
N GLY A 121 -8.86 -2.38 16.33
CA GLY A 121 -7.75 -1.94 17.19
C GLY A 121 -6.54 -1.50 16.38
N MET A 122 -6.12 -2.32 15.42
CA MET A 122 -5.00 -2.04 14.52
C MET A 122 -5.24 -0.79 13.67
N ALA A 123 -6.45 -0.64 13.11
CA ALA A 123 -6.82 0.47 12.26
C ALA A 123 -6.74 1.82 13.01
N ARG A 124 -7.22 1.87 14.27
CA ARG A 124 -7.10 3.07 15.10
C ARG A 124 -5.64 3.42 15.40
N ALA A 125 -4.83 2.44 15.73
CA ALA A 125 -3.40 2.67 15.96
C ALA A 125 -2.69 3.13 14.69
N HIS A 126 -2.99 2.49 13.56
CA HIS A 126 -2.43 2.86 12.25
C HIS A 126 -2.80 4.30 11.85
N GLU A 127 -4.06 4.70 12.03
CA GLU A 127 -4.49 6.08 11.77
C GLU A 127 -3.68 7.09 12.59
N GLN A 128 -3.47 6.79 13.88
CA GLN A 128 -2.65 7.66 14.74
C GLN A 128 -1.19 7.72 14.26
N TRP A 129 -0.61 6.59 13.89
CA TRP A 129 0.75 6.55 13.37
C TRP A 129 0.92 7.36 12.08
N VAL A 130 -0.07 7.30 11.19
CA VAL A 130 -0.05 8.12 9.95
C VAL A 130 -0.13 9.60 10.29
N LYS A 131 -0.98 10.01 11.25
CA LYS A 131 -1.04 11.40 11.74
C LYS A 131 0.32 11.85 12.27
N ASP A 132 0.96 11.04 13.11
CA ASP A 132 2.27 11.34 13.69
C ASP A 132 3.35 11.47 12.60
N LEU A 133 3.33 10.60 11.59
CA LEU A 133 4.28 10.64 10.47
C LEU A 133 4.10 11.87 9.58
N MET A 134 2.88 12.41 9.51
CA MET A 134 2.55 13.62 8.74
C MET A 134 2.67 14.90 9.58
N ALA A 135 2.94 14.82 10.88
CA ALA A 135 2.97 15.98 11.79
C ALA A 135 4.05 17.03 11.48
N GLY A 136 5.05 16.67 10.66
CA GLY A 136 6.04 17.63 10.15
C GLY A 136 5.49 18.60 9.09
N LEU A 137 4.27 18.37 8.59
CA LEU A 137 3.57 19.21 7.63
C LEU A 137 2.39 19.88 8.32
N ASP A 138 2.22 21.19 8.15
CA ASP A 138 1.00 21.88 8.54
C ASP A 138 -0.18 21.48 7.65
N GLU A 139 -1.40 21.87 8.01
CA GLU A 139 -2.63 21.48 7.31
C GLU A 139 -2.61 21.92 5.83
N HIS A 140 -2.13 23.14 5.58
CA HIS A 140 -2.02 23.68 4.22
C HIS A 140 -1.05 22.85 3.36
N GLN A 141 0.12 22.52 3.92
CA GLN A 141 1.13 21.68 3.27
C GLN A 141 0.63 20.25 3.01
N GLN A 142 -0.14 19.66 3.94
CA GLN A 142 -0.77 18.37 3.74
C GLN A 142 -1.77 18.39 2.57
N HIS A 143 -2.61 19.43 2.50
CA HIS A 143 -3.53 19.61 1.37
C HIS A 143 -2.81 19.82 0.04
N GLN A 144 -1.74 20.61 0.01
CA GLN A 144 -0.93 20.82 -1.19
C GLN A 144 -0.30 19.50 -1.66
N LEU A 145 0.33 18.74 -0.75
CA LEU A 145 0.94 17.47 -1.06
C LEU A 145 -0.09 16.46 -1.58
N HIS A 146 -1.25 16.37 -0.94
CA HIS A 146 -2.35 15.51 -1.37
C HIS A 146 -2.81 15.87 -2.78
N HIS A 147 -2.99 17.16 -3.08
CA HIS A 147 -3.36 17.63 -4.41
C HIS A 147 -2.32 17.25 -5.47
N LEU A 148 -1.03 17.55 -5.23
CA LEU A 148 0.06 17.28 -6.17
C LEU A 148 0.24 15.79 -6.44
N LEU A 149 0.14 14.95 -5.41
CA LEU A 149 0.16 13.50 -5.56
C LEU A 149 -1.06 12.99 -6.35
N GLY A 150 -2.21 13.63 -6.18
CA GLY A 150 -3.42 13.35 -6.97
C GLY A 150 -3.22 13.62 -8.46
N VAL A 151 -2.64 14.78 -8.80
CA VAL A 151 -2.30 15.16 -10.19
C VAL A 151 -1.32 14.15 -10.78
N LEU A 152 -0.24 13.83 -10.06
CA LEU A 152 0.76 12.86 -10.49
C LEU A 152 0.13 11.49 -10.76
N LYS A 153 -0.66 10.98 -9.81
CA LYS A 153 -1.34 9.69 -9.93
C LYS A 153 -2.28 9.62 -11.14
N HIS A 154 -3.01 10.70 -11.40
CA HIS A 154 -3.91 10.78 -12.55
C HIS A 154 -3.14 10.70 -13.88
N GLY A 155 -2.02 11.40 -13.98
CA GLY A 155 -1.14 11.34 -15.16
C GLY A 155 -0.54 9.96 -15.44
N LEU A 156 -0.34 9.13 -14.40
CA LEU A 156 0.19 7.77 -14.56
C LEU A 156 -0.85 6.77 -15.10
N VAL A 157 -2.14 7.06 -14.95
CA VAL A 157 -3.24 6.18 -15.42
C VAL A 157 -3.58 6.45 -16.89
N THR A 158 -3.30 7.67 -17.39
CA THR A 158 -3.53 8.03 -18.78
C THR A 158 -2.34 7.54 -19.62
N PRO A 159 -2.54 6.70 -20.67
CA PRO A 159 -1.44 6.29 -21.53
C PRO A 159 -0.76 7.54 -22.11
N ILE A 160 0.55 7.63 -21.98
CA ILE A 160 1.34 8.65 -22.64
C ILE A 160 1.18 8.41 -24.14
N SER A 161 0.35 9.24 -24.79
CA SER A 161 0.26 9.25 -26.25
C SER A 161 1.64 9.66 -26.76
N THR A 162 2.39 8.70 -27.25
CA THR A 162 3.64 8.95 -27.96
C THR A 162 3.31 9.79 -29.19
N GLN A 163 3.50 11.11 -29.09
CA GLN A 163 3.42 11.97 -30.27
C GLN A 163 4.54 11.52 -31.20
N GLY A 164 4.14 10.92 -32.30
CA GLY A 164 5.01 10.47 -33.35
C GLY A 164 5.88 11.61 -33.87
N GLN A 165 7.18 11.39 -33.82
CA GLN A 165 8.09 12.10 -34.73
C GLN A 165 7.68 11.67 -36.15
N THR A 166 6.96 12.54 -36.82
CA THR A 166 6.85 12.51 -38.28
C THR A 166 8.25 12.80 -38.81
N HIS A 167 8.92 11.76 -39.22
CA HIS A 167 10.11 11.88 -40.07
C HIS A 167 9.58 12.18 -41.48
N ASP A 168 9.82 13.41 -41.93
CA ASP A 168 9.54 13.82 -43.30
C ASP A 168 10.71 13.31 -44.15
N PRO A 169 10.48 12.56 -45.23
CA PRO A 169 11.53 12.16 -46.15
C PRO A 169 11.59 13.19 -47.29
N ASP A 170 12.70 13.92 -47.39
CA ASP A 170 13.21 14.47 -48.63
C ASP A 170 14.43 13.68 -49.10
#